data_39c040f8d7c776e0d4384e7bfff63234
#
_entry.id   39c040f8d7c776e0d4384e7bfff63234
#
_cell.length_a   1.000
_cell.length_b   1.000
_cell.length_c   1.000
_cell.angle_alpha   90.00
_cell.angle_beta   90.00
_cell.angle_gamma   90.00
#
_symmetry.space_group_name_H-M   'P 1'
#
loop_
_entity.id
_entity.type
_entity.pdbx_description
1 polymer ?
#
loop_
_entity_poly.entity_id
_entity_poly.type
_entity_poly.pdbx_seq_one_letter_code
_entity_poly.pdbx_strand_id
1 'polypeptide(L)' 'MARVTYESKDDAGHKFWVAHSGRYVIRIDANRPGVYRWLITLAGRSVRKGVASDRDQANAAVSDALDELPR' A
#
# COMPACT_ATOMS: atom_id res chain seq x y z
N MET A 1 -10.84 -8.97 -9.26
CA MET A 1 -9.57 -8.23 -9.35
C MET A 1 -9.78 -6.83 -8.81
N ALA A 2 -9.15 -6.50 -7.70
CA ALA A 2 -9.30 -5.18 -7.11
C ALA A 2 -8.42 -4.19 -7.86
N ARG A 3 -9.03 -3.20 -8.47
CA ARG A 3 -8.32 -2.10 -9.10
C ARG A 3 -8.11 -1.02 -8.06
N VAL A 4 -6.88 -0.79 -7.69
CA VAL A 4 -6.54 0.18 -6.67
C VAL A 4 -5.90 1.39 -7.34
N THR A 5 -6.49 2.55 -7.15
CA THR A 5 -5.96 3.82 -7.66
C THR A 5 -5.22 4.54 -6.55
N TYR A 6 -3.95 4.82 -6.77
CA TYR A 6 -3.10 5.47 -5.79
C TYR A 6 -2.98 6.96 -6.05
N GLU A 7 -3.01 7.73 -4.96
CA GLU A 7 -2.63 9.14 -4.99
C GLU A 7 -1.19 9.27 -4.54
N SER A 8 -0.39 9.96 -5.35
CA SER A 8 0.99 10.27 -4.99
C SER A 8 1.01 11.43 -4.01
N LYS A 9 1.72 11.26 -2.91
CA LYS A 9 1.90 12.29 -1.89
C LYS A 9 3.38 12.54 -1.67
N ASP A 10 3.73 13.78 -1.34
CA ASP A 10 5.11 14.17 -1.03
C ASP A 10 5.07 15.04 0.21
N ASP A 11 5.75 14.62 1.26
CA ASP A 11 5.79 15.33 2.53
C ASP A 11 7.23 15.41 3.03
N ALA A 12 7.79 16.61 3.01
CA ALA A 12 9.15 16.90 3.47
C ALA A 12 10.21 15.98 2.84
N GLY A 13 10.11 15.76 1.52
CA GLY A 13 11.02 14.87 0.81
C GLY A 13 10.68 13.39 0.93
N HIS A 14 9.61 13.06 1.63
CA HIS A 14 9.12 11.70 1.81
C HIS A 14 8.05 11.41 0.75
N LYS A 15 8.32 10.46 -0.11
CA LYS A 15 7.36 10.08 -1.15
C LYS A 15 6.57 8.86 -0.71
N PHE A 16 5.25 8.96 -0.80
CA PHE A 16 4.38 7.83 -0.51
C PHE A 16 3.13 7.91 -1.35
N TRP A 17 2.44 6.79 -1.44
CA TRP A 17 1.20 6.65 -2.19
C TRP A 17 0.11 6.15 -1.26
N VAL A 18 -1.08 6.70 -1.41
CA VAL A 18 -2.24 6.31 -0.61
C VAL A 18 -3.37 5.90 -1.54
N ALA A 19 -4.06 4.83 -1.17
CA ALA A 19 -5.22 4.35 -1.89
C ALA A 19 -6.27 3.86 -0.92
N HIS A 20 -7.50 3.76 -1.41
CA HIS A 20 -8.62 3.25 -0.66
C HIS A 20 -9.26 2.11 -1.45
N SER A 21 -9.62 1.04 -0.77
CA SER A 21 -10.35 -0.08 -1.34
C SER A 21 -11.41 -0.51 -0.33
N GLY A 22 -12.67 -0.11 -0.58
CA GLY A 22 -13.72 -0.32 0.40
C GLY A 22 -13.40 0.40 1.71
N ARG A 23 -13.28 -0.38 2.79
CA ARG A 23 -12.94 0.16 4.12
C ARG A 23 -11.45 0.19 4.39
N TYR A 24 -10.66 -0.37 3.49
CA TYR A 24 -9.23 -0.48 3.67
C TYR A 24 -8.52 0.75 3.15
N VAL A 25 -7.50 1.18 3.89
CA VAL A 25 -6.59 2.23 3.46
C VAL A 25 -5.23 1.59 3.20
N ILE A 26 -4.68 1.86 2.04
CA ILE A 26 -3.40 1.29 1.61
C ILE A 26 -2.38 2.42 1.53
N ARG A 27 -1.21 2.20 2.09
CA ARG A 27 -0.10 3.15 2.00
C ARG A 27 1.15 2.42 1.54
N ILE A 28 1.85 3.01 0.57
CA ILE A 28 3.14 2.53 0.10
C ILE A 28 4.15 3.64 0.32
N ASP A 29 5.20 3.36 1.10
CA ASP A 29 6.27 4.30 1.39
C ASP A 29 7.55 3.90 0.65
N ALA A 30 8.22 4.88 0.06
CA ALA A 30 9.49 4.70 -0.63
C ALA A 30 10.57 5.55 0.06
N ASN A 31 11.04 5.12 1.24
CA ASN A 31 12.02 5.85 2.02
C ASN A 31 13.45 5.62 1.56
N ARG A 32 13.72 4.48 0.94
CA ARG A 32 15.06 4.09 0.50
C ARG A 32 14.96 3.51 -0.91
N PRO A 33 15.99 3.68 -1.73
CA PRO A 33 16.03 3.01 -3.03
C PRO A 33 15.90 1.49 -2.85
N GLY A 34 15.04 0.87 -3.64
CA GLY A 34 14.83 -0.57 -3.61
C GLY A 34 14.05 -1.09 -2.41
N VAL A 35 13.48 -0.20 -1.58
CA VAL A 35 12.68 -0.61 -0.42
C VAL A 35 11.34 0.12 -0.46
N TYR A 36 10.29 -0.63 -0.72
CA TYR A 36 8.92 -0.13 -0.74
C TYR A 36 8.14 -0.84 0.35
N ARG A 37 7.76 -0.10 1.38
CA ARG A 37 6.96 -0.64 2.48
C ARG A 37 5.51 -0.38 2.20
N TRP A 38 4.71 -1.43 2.24
CA TRP A 38 3.27 -1.28 2.06
C TRP A 38 2.54 -1.69 3.32
N LEU A 39 1.42 -1.03 3.56
CA LEU A 39 0.62 -1.22 4.76
C LEU A 39 -0.84 -1.12 4.39
N ILE A 40 -1.63 -2.07 4.84
CA ILE A 40 -3.09 -2.03 4.72
C ILE A 40 -3.68 -1.89 6.11
N THR A 41 -4.50 -0.85 6.29
CA THR A 41 -5.15 -0.59 7.58
C THR A 41 -6.67 -0.67 7.42
N LEU A 42 -7.33 -1.04 8.50
CA LEU A 42 -8.79 -1.06 8.61
C LEU A 42 -9.14 -0.40 9.94
N ALA A 43 -9.88 0.70 9.89
CA ALA A 43 -10.28 1.46 11.07
C ALA A 43 -9.07 1.82 11.96
N GLY A 44 -7.96 2.23 11.33
CA GLY A 44 -6.74 2.61 12.02
C GLY A 44 -5.87 1.45 12.49
N ARG A 45 -6.26 0.21 12.21
CA ARG A 45 -5.49 -0.97 12.60
C ARG A 45 -4.78 -1.58 11.40
N SER A 46 -3.51 -1.89 11.57
CA SER A 46 -2.74 -2.60 10.56
C SER A 46 -3.24 -4.05 10.44
N VAL A 47 -3.71 -4.42 9.26
CA VAL A 47 -4.22 -5.78 9.01
C VAL A 47 -3.29 -6.59 8.13
N ARG A 48 -2.51 -5.93 7.26
CA ARG A 48 -1.46 -6.56 6.45
C ARG A 48 -0.36 -5.55 6.22
N LYS A 49 0.87 -6.04 6.12
CA LYS A 49 2.03 -5.21 5.82
C LYS A 49 3.11 -6.05 5.15
N GLY A 50 4.02 -5.39 4.48
CA GLY A 50 5.12 -6.07 3.83
C GLY A 50 6.11 -5.11 3.21
N VAL A 51 7.11 -5.67 2.55
CA VAL A 51 8.17 -4.93 1.89
C VAL A 51 8.36 -5.51 0.50
N ALA A 52 8.56 -4.65 -0.48
CA ALA A 52 8.84 -5.05 -1.86
C ALA A 52 10.07 -4.31 -2.36
N SER A 53 10.67 -4.81 -3.44
CA SER A 53 11.88 -4.22 -4.01
C SER A 53 11.56 -3.13 -5.03
N ASP A 54 10.34 -3.10 -5.55
CA ASP A 54 9.88 -2.04 -6.44
C ASP A 54 8.39 -1.82 -6.26
N ARG A 55 7.88 -0.77 -6.89
CA ARG A 55 6.48 -0.39 -6.73
C ARG A 55 5.52 -1.40 -7.36
N ASP A 56 5.90 -1.99 -8.49
CA ASP A 56 5.06 -2.99 -9.15
C ASP A 56 4.87 -4.22 -8.27
N GLN A 57 5.94 -4.67 -7.62
CA GLN A 57 5.86 -5.76 -6.66
C GLN A 57 5.01 -5.39 -5.44
N ALA A 58 5.14 -4.15 -4.96
CA ALA A 58 4.32 -3.67 -3.85
C ALA A 58 2.84 -3.66 -4.25
N ASN A 59 2.52 -3.18 -5.45
CA ASN A 59 1.14 -3.20 -5.96
C ASN A 59 0.60 -4.61 -6.06
N ALA A 60 1.38 -5.55 -6.56
CA ALA A 60 0.97 -6.95 -6.68
C ALA A 60 0.71 -7.56 -5.30
N ALA A 61 1.61 -7.31 -4.35
CA ALA A 61 1.46 -7.80 -2.98
C ALA A 61 0.21 -7.23 -2.30
N VAL A 62 -0.06 -5.95 -2.50
CA VAL A 62 -1.27 -5.30 -1.97
C VAL A 62 -2.53 -5.93 -2.57
N SER A 63 -2.55 -6.14 -3.89
CA SER A 63 -3.69 -6.75 -4.56
C SER A 63 -3.96 -8.16 -4.03
N ASP A 64 -2.91 -8.97 -3.88
CA ASP A 64 -3.02 -10.31 -3.34
C ASP A 64 -3.54 -10.29 -1.90
N ALA A 65 -3.03 -9.39 -1.08
CA ALA A 65 -3.46 -9.25 0.30
C ALA A 65 -4.93 -8.82 0.40
N LEU A 66 -5.35 -7.88 -0.44
CA LEU A 66 -6.74 -7.43 -0.48
C LEU A 66 -7.70 -8.56 -0.88
N ASP A 67 -7.28 -9.42 -1.80
CA ASP A 67 -8.08 -10.57 -2.21
C ASP A 67 -8.28 -11.57 -1.07
N GLU A 68 -7.35 -11.64 -0.13
CA GLU A 68 -7.44 -12.50 1.04
C GLU A 68 -8.25 -11.91 2.19
N LEU A 69 -8.46 -10.59 2.19
CA LEU A 69 -9.13 -9.90 3.28
C LEU A 69 -10.65 -9.92 3.08
N PRO A 70 -11.43 -9.98 4.18
CA PRO A 70 -12.89 -9.89 4.08
C PRO A 70 -13.32 -8.54 3.50
N ARG A 71 -14.37 -8.58 2.73
CA ARG A 71 -14.99 -7.38 2.16
C ARG A 71 -16.17 -6.93 3.00
#